data_8c6943b7a96eb052edb92a4671189fa5
#
_entry.id   8c6943b7a96eb052edb92a4671189fa5
#
_cell.length_a   1.000
_cell.length_b   1.000
_cell.length_c   1.000
_cell.angle_alpha   90.00
_cell.angle_beta   90.00
_cell.angle_gamma   90.00
#
_symmetry.space_group_name_H-M   'P 1'
#
loop_
_entity.id
_entity.type
_entity.pdbx_description
1 polymer ?
#
loop_
_entity_poly.entity_id
_entity_poly.type
_entity_poly.pdbx_seq_one_letter_code
_entity_poly.pdbx_strand_id
1 'polypeptide(L)'
;TEIPDGAFLSCSALTDIQLGDQITKIGRMAFAYCTSLTDMEIPDSVTEFGEQTFMGCSSLESITLPETLETLSAYMFQNCSALESFSIPDTMTDLGYLAFVGCRNLKTIAISANHPTYQLQDDVLYSKDGTELFLYPAGKTGTSFTVPDGVKTISDGAFFAAPLQSVTLPEGLEWIGSGAFDYCTSLTNITIPESVTVIQDHAFSDCESLSSVLFAGDEEATDNALQIGSYAFFCCEQLMDVTLPKRVTQIGDFAFGVTEQQKVNADGSTSDETENIAVSGFLLTGYEGAAAKYVSSSRSNGIRINFKSLQIPWVKIVSISLGCTAGLVLIFLLVRIIKKKRLSAADKEALEAAEQERKIPLSQREPDPEPEEPEEPDYVSILEDMSHSQMTHQFGHDTLPQESDADSNAKSSETTSKSAK
;
A
#
# COMPACT_ATOMS: atom_id res chain seq x y z
N THR A 1 25.80 -24.78 -11.19
CA THR A 1 25.81 -24.90 -9.71
C THR A 1 24.88 -23.85 -9.14
N GLU A 2 24.18 -24.17 -8.04
CA GLU A 2 23.24 -23.26 -7.41
C GLU A 2 23.54 -23.07 -5.91
N ILE A 3 23.17 -21.91 -5.39
CA ILE A 3 23.02 -21.68 -3.96
C ILE A 3 21.57 -22.03 -3.62
N PRO A 4 21.35 -23.04 -2.73
CA PRO A 4 19.99 -23.46 -2.39
C PRO A 4 19.17 -22.38 -1.67
N ASP A 5 17.85 -22.59 -1.63
CA ASP A 5 16.94 -21.76 -0.84
C ASP A 5 17.39 -21.69 0.62
N GLY A 6 17.42 -20.47 1.17
CA GLY A 6 17.78 -20.21 2.56
C GLY A 6 19.20 -20.62 2.96
N ALA A 7 20.14 -20.86 2.02
CA ALA A 7 21.47 -21.39 2.33
C ALA A 7 22.24 -20.59 3.39
N PHE A 8 22.06 -19.27 3.43
CA PHE A 8 22.66 -18.33 4.39
C PHE A 8 21.59 -17.55 5.16
N LEU A 9 20.36 -18.05 5.20
CA LEU A 9 19.26 -17.37 5.90
C LEU A 9 19.65 -17.03 7.34
N SER A 10 19.50 -15.75 7.72
CA SER A 10 19.80 -15.24 9.06
C SER A 10 21.27 -15.43 9.50
N CYS A 11 22.21 -15.55 8.54
CA CYS A 11 23.64 -15.51 8.85
C CYS A 11 24.06 -14.07 9.23
N SER A 12 23.58 -13.58 10.37
CA SER A 12 23.73 -12.18 10.79
C SER A 12 25.17 -11.72 11.01
N ALA A 13 26.13 -12.66 11.16
CA ALA A 13 27.55 -12.36 11.29
C ALA A 13 28.30 -12.37 9.94
N LEU A 14 27.62 -12.68 8.83
CA LEU A 14 28.23 -12.71 7.49
C LEU A 14 28.47 -11.28 7.02
N THR A 15 29.73 -10.87 6.86
CA THR A 15 30.14 -9.53 6.43
C THR A 15 30.56 -9.48 4.97
N ASP A 16 31.08 -10.56 4.44
CA ASP A 16 31.57 -10.67 3.06
C ASP A 16 31.47 -12.14 2.59
N ILE A 17 31.21 -12.32 1.32
CA ILE A 17 31.20 -13.63 0.67
C ILE A 17 31.58 -13.47 -0.80
N GLN A 18 32.50 -14.32 -1.27
CA GLN A 18 32.88 -14.38 -2.68
C GLN A 18 32.20 -15.55 -3.34
N LEU A 19 31.41 -15.28 -4.35
CA LEU A 19 30.76 -16.30 -5.16
C LEU A 19 31.68 -16.73 -6.32
N GLY A 20 31.71 -18.04 -6.60
CA GLY A 20 32.50 -18.56 -7.72
C GLY A 20 31.72 -18.48 -9.04
N ASP A 21 32.45 -18.32 -10.16
CA ASP A 21 31.94 -18.20 -11.53
C ASP A 21 31.13 -19.40 -12.05
N GLN A 22 30.97 -20.45 -11.23
CA GLN A 22 30.20 -21.64 -11.58
C GLN A 22 28.74 -21.57 -11.04
N ILE A 23 28.39 -20.52 -10.32
CA ILE A 23 27.05 -20.34 -9.77
C ILE A 23 26.19 -19.71 -10.86
N THR A 24 25.04 -20.35 -11.16
CA THR A 24 24.09 -19.86 -12.17
C THR A 24 22.75 -19.45 -11.57
N LYS A 25 22.49 -19.88 -10.32
CA LYS A 25 21.24 -19.58 -9.63
C LYS A 25 21.47 -19.35 -8.14
N ILE A 26 20.79 -18.38 -7.58
CA ILE A 26 20.71 -18.11 -6.14
C ILE A 26 19.25 -18.29 -5.72
N GLY A 27 19.02 -19.20 -4.77
CA GLY A 27 17.69 -19.61 -4.34
C GLY A 27 16.93 -18.56 -3.52
N ARG A 28 15.67 -18.86 -3.26
CA ARG A 28 14.77 -18.02 -2.45
C ARG A 28 15.36 -17.81 -1.05
N MET A 29 15.32 -16.55 -0.56
CA MET A 29 15.81 -16.16 0.77
C MET A 29 17.26 -16.60 1.05
N ALA A 30 18.08 -16.84 0.02
CA ALA A 30 19.39 -17.44 0.20
C ALA A 30 20.31 -16.61 1.12
N PHE A 31 20.21 -15.30 1.11
CA PHE A 31 20.94 -14.37 1.96
C PHE A 31 20.03 -13.50 2.84
N ALA A 32 18.75 -13.87 2.96
CA ALA A 32 17.82 -13.06 3.74
C ALA A 32 18.28 -12.92 5.19
N TYR A 33 18.15 -11.71 5.74
CA TYR A 33 18.58 -11.35 7.09
C TYR A 33 20.09 -11.56 7.39
N CYS A 34 20.95 -11.47 6.37
CA CYS A 34 22.39 -11.32 6.56
C CYS A 34 22.69 -9.86 6.95
N THR A 35 22.35 -9.50 8.18
CA THR A 35 22.32 -8.10 8.64
C THR A 35 23.67 -7.40 8.73
N SER A 36 24.79 -8.12 8.66
CA SER A 36 26.15 -7.53 8.63
C SER A 36 26.77 -7.51 7.23
N LEU A 37 26.08 -8.00 6.19
CA LEU A 37 26.57 -7.98 4.82
C LEU A 37 26.54 -6.54 4.30
N THR A 38 27.71 -5.99 3.91
CA THR A 38 27.85 -4.57 3.53
C THR A 38 27.89 -4.36 2.03
N ASP A 39 28.48 -5.29 1.30
CA ASP A 39 28.56 -5.23 -0.17
C ASP A 39 28.60 -6.64 -0.74
N MET A 40 28.22 -6.76 -2.00
CA MET A 40 28.23 -8.05 -2.68
C MET A 40 28.41 -7.86 -4.18
N GLU A 41 29.30 -8.65 -4.77
CA GLU A 41 29.47 -8.77 -6.20
C GLU A 41 28.88 -10.11 -6.67
N ILE A 42 27.90 -10.02 -7.57
CA ILE A 42 27.26 -11.20 -8.18
C ILE A 42 27.95 -11.52 -9.48
N PRO A 43 28.49 -12.74 -9.66
CA PRO A 43 29.18 -13.12 -10.90
C PRO A 43 28.22 -13.10 -12.11
N ASP A 44 28.78 -12.76 -13.28
CA ASP A 44 28.06 -12.74 -14.57
C ASP A 44 27.43 -14.09 -14.96
N SER A 45 27.85 -15.17 -14.33
CA SER A 45 27.29 -16.52 -14.51
C SER A 45 25.90 -16.68 -13.89
N VAL A 46 25.49 -15.81 -12.93
CA VAL A 46 24.20 -15.89 -12.27
C VAL A 46 23.14 -15.28 -13.16
N THR A 47 22.14 -16.08 -13.52
CA THR A 47 21.03 -15.69 -14.40
C THR A 47 19.66 -15.75 -13.71
N GLU A 48 19.58 -16.37 -12.53
CA GLU A 48 18.32 -16.56 -11.80
C GLU A 48 18.47 -16.26 -10.31
N PHE A 49 17.49 -15.54 -9.77
CA PHE A 49 17.33 -15.30 -8.34
C PHE A 49 15.97 -15.81 -7.88
N GLY A 50 15.94 -16.39 -6.69
CA GLY A 50 14.68 -16.64 -5.99
C GLY A 50 14.15 -15.38 -5.32
N GLU A 51 12.88 -15.40 -4.93
CA GLU A 51 12.26 -14.30 -4.21
C GLU A 51 12.97 -14.01 -2.87
N GLN A 52 12.91 -12.76 -2.41
CA GLN A 52 13.43 -12.36 -1.11
C GLN A 52 14.93 -12.66 -0.89
N THR A 53 15.71 -12.81 -1.95
CA THR A 53 17.10 -13.30 -1.86
C THR A 53 17.94 -12.51 -0.85
N PHE A 54 17.84 -11.17 -0.83
CA PHE A 54 18.57 -10.26 0.07
C PHE A 54 17.66 -9.55 1.07
N MET A 55 16.44 -10.03 1.27
CA MET A 55 15.49 -9.40 2.20
C MET A 55 16.11 -9.21 3.59
N GLY A 56 16.00 -8.00 4.14
CA GLY A 56 16.49 -7.70 5.49
C GLY A 56 18.02 -7.64 5.64
N CYS A 57 18.79 -7.55 4.54
CA CYS A 57 20.22 -7.25 4.60
C CYS A 57 20.41 -5.77 4.94
N SER A 58 20.16 -5.41 6.21
CA SER A 58 20.05 -4.03 6.67
C SER A 58 21.33 -3.21 6.61
N SER A 59 22.49 -3.85 6.50
CA SER A 59 23.79 -3.18 6.31
C SER A 59 24.27 -3.16 4.86
N LEU A 60 23.50 -3.72 3.90
CA LEU A 60 23.92 -3.78 2.49
C LEU A 60 23.88 -2.38 1.88
N GLU A 61 25.05 -1.78 1.66
CA GLU A 61 25.22 -0.44 1.10
C GLU A 61 25.26 -0.44 -0.42
N SER A 62 25.82 -1.50 -1.01
CA SER A 62 25.95 -1.66 -2.46
C SER A 62 25.87 -3.13 -2.91
N ILE A 63 25.38 -3.33 -4.12
CA ILE A 63 25.39 -4.63 -4.79
C ILE A 63 25.66 -4.43 -6.28
N THR A 64 26.55 -5.25 -6.84
CA THR A 64 26.80 -5.31 -8.28
C THR A 64 26.08 -6.53 -8.85
N LEU A 65 25.18 -6.29 -9.79
CA LEU A 65 24.43 -7.34 -10.50
C LEU A 65 25.04 -7.64 -11.87
N PRO A 66 24.82 -8.87 -12.41
CA PRO A 66 25.22 -9.20 -13.78
C PRO A 66 24.57 -8.28 -14.80
N GLU A 67 25.34 -7.81 -15.79
CA GLU A 67 24.83 -7.03 -16.93
C GLU A 67 23.86 -7.80 -17.83
N THR A 68 23.76 -9.11 -17.64
CA THR A 68 22.85 -10.00 -18.38
C THR A 68 21.52 -10.25 -17.67
N LEU A 69 21.34 -9.69 -16.46
CA LEU A 69 20.14 -9.94 -15.68
C LEU A 69 18.95 -9.18 -16.29
N GLU A 70 17.88 -9.92 -16.58
CA GLU A 70 16.68 -9.38 -17.24
C GLU A 70 15.58 -8.96 -16.25
N THR A 71 15.51 -9.65 -15.08
CA THR A 71 14.43 -9.44 -14.09
C THR A 71 14.97 -9.52 -12.68
N LEU A 72 14.42 -8.67 -11.77
CA LEU A 72 14.55 -8.87 -10.33
C LEU A 72 13.41 -9.77 -9.84
N SER A 73 13.70 -10.54 -8.80
CA SER A 73 12.66 -11.32 -8.13
C SER A 73 11.87 -10.47 -7.15
N ALA A 74 10.65 -10.88 -6.83
CA ALA A 74 9.81 -10.21 -5.86
C ALA A 74 10.52 -10.06 -4.50
N TYR A 75 10.36 -8.87 -3.88
CA TYR A 75 10.90 -8.53 -2.57
C TYR A 75 12.43 -8.69 -2.44
N MET A 76 13.17 -8.69 -3.55
CA MET A 76 14.59 -9.07 -3.57
C MET A 76 15.44 -8.27 -2.58
N PHE A 77 15.23 -6.96 -2.47
CA PHE A 77 15.94 -6.05 -1.58
C PHE A 77 15.05 -5.46 -0.48
N GLN A 78 13.93 -6.12 -0.18
CA GLN A 78 13.04 -5.65 0.87
C GLN A 78 13.82 -5.42 2.17
N ASN A 79 13.68 -4.22 2.77
CA ASN A 79 14.35 -3.84 4.01
C ASN A 79 15.89 -3.84 3.95
N CYS A 80 16.49 -3.67 2.77
CA CYS A 80 17.91 -3.31 2.65
C CYS A 80 18.09 -1.82 2.97
N SER A 81 17.91 -1.47 4.25
CA SER A 81 17.78 -0.07 4.68
C SER A 81 19.05 0.77 4.49
N ALA A 82 20.24 0.15 4.41
CA ALA A 82 21.49 0.83 4.13
C ALA A 82 21.79 1.05 2.64
N LEU A 83 21.02 0.44 1.72
CA LEU A 83 21.27 0.53 0.28
C LEU A 83 21.14 1.98 -0.19
N GLU A 84 22.27 2.57 -0.63
CA GLU A 84 22.34 3.98 -1.02
C GLU A 84 22.18 4.20 -2.53
N SER A 85 22.62 3.24 -3.33
CA SER A 85 22.60 3.33 -4.79
C SER A 85 22.31 1.96 -5.42
N PHE A 86 21.64 1.99 -6.56
CA PHE A 86 21.34 0.82 -7.36
C PHE A 86 21.56 1.08 -8.85
N SER A 87 22.23 0.16 -9.54
CA SER A 87 22.43 0.23 -10.99
C SER A 87 21.54 -0.77 -11.71
N ILE A 88 20.76 -0.31 -12.66
CA ILE A 88 19.87 -1.12 -13.48
C ILE A 88 20.57 -1.45 -14.80
N PRO A 89 20.90 -2.72 -15.07
CA PRO A 89 21.48 -3.15 -16.36
C PRO A 89 20.54 -2.86 -17.54
N ASP A 90 21.11 -2.62 -18.73
CA ASP A 90 20.33 -2.34 -19.96
C ASP A 90 19.43 -3.52 -20.38
N THR A 91 19.73 -4.73 -19.93
CA THR A 91 18.94 -5.94 -20.16
C THR A 91 17.73 -6.06 -19.26
N MET A 92 17.72 -5.34 -18.12
CA MET A 92 16.65 -5.46 -17.11
C MET A 92 15.36 -4.82 -17.60
N THR A 93 14.32 -5.61 -17.71
CA THR A 93 12.99 -5.18 -18.18
C THR A 93 11.91 -5.27 -17.11
N ASP A 94 12.19 -5.95 -15.98
CA ASP A 94 11.28 -6.11 -14.85
C ASP A 94 12.03 -5.91 -13.54
N LEU A 95 11.51 -5.03 -12.69
CA LEU A 95 12.08 -4.69 -11.39
C LEU A 95 11.57 -5.56 -10.24
N GLY A 96 10.73 -6.53 -10.53
CA GLY A 96 10.13 -7.41 -9.53
C GLY A 96 9.15 -6.68 -8.60
N TYR A 97 8.17 -7.42 -8.11
CA TYR A 97 7.14 -6.89 -7.23
C TYR A 97 7.76 -6.43 -5.89
N LEU A 98 7.54 -5.16 -5.51
CA LEU A 98 7.99 -4.55 -4.26
C LEU A 98 9.48 -4.80 -3.93
N ALA A 99 10.35 -4.89 -4.96
CA ALA A 99 11.75 -5.27 -4.77
C ALA A 99 12.54 -4.32 -3.86
N PHE A 100 12.21 -3.04 -3.82
CA PHE A 100 12.93 -2.00 -3.06
C PHE A 100 12.17 -1.47 -1.84
N VAL A 101 11.10 -2.12 -1.43
CA VAL A 101 10.34 -1.72 -0.24
C VAL A 101 11.24 -1.72 1.00
N GLY A 102 11.26 -0.61 1.73
CA GLY A 102 12.10 -0.48 2.92
C GLY A 102 13.57 -0.13 2.65
N CYS A 103 13.98 0.15 1.41
CA CYS A 103 15.31 0.70 1.07
C CYS A 103 15.34 2.22 1.37
N ARG A 104 15.24 2.58 2.67
CA ARG A 104 15.02 3.96 3.13
C ARG A 104 16.17 4.92 2.82
N ASN A 105 17.39 4.42 2.61
CA ASN A 105 18.56 5.22 2.27
C ASN A 105 18.86 5.25 0.78
N LEU A 106 18.04 4.64 -0.06
CA LEU A 106 18.25 4.65 -1.51
C LEU A 106 18.11 6.09 -2.04
N LYS A 107 19.20 6.66 -2.48
CA LYS A 107 19.31 8.07 -2.94
C LYS A 107 19.36 8.17 -4.46
N THR A 108 20.03 7.21 -5.09
CA THR A 108 20.35 7.27 -6.52
C THR A 108 20.08 5.96 -7.23
N ILE A 109 19.49 6.07 -8.41
CA ILE A 109 19.35 4.97 -9.36
C ILE A 109 20.21 5.31 -10.57
N ALA A 110 21.04 4.38 -11.03
CA ALA A 110 21.84 4.55 -12.23
C ALA A 110 21.27 3.68 -13.35
N ILE A 111 21.04 4.29 -14.50
CA ILE A 111 20.66 3.59 -15.74
C ILE A 111 21.41 4.24 -16.91
N SER A 112 21.58 3.52 -18.02
CA SER A 112 22.11 4.13 -19.23
C SER A 112 21.08 5.11 -19.85
N ALA A 113 21.57 6.14 -20.53
CA ALA A 113 20.69 7.10 -21.21
C ALA A 113 19.83 6.45 -22.32
N ASN A 114 20.25 5.28 -22.80
CA ASN A 114 19.59 4.53 -23.88
C ASN A 114 18.86 3.28 -23.37
N HIS A 115 18.64 3.17 -22.06
CA HIS A 115 17.93 2.02 -21.49
C HIS A 115 16.61 1.78 -22.25
N PRO A 116 16.30 0.54 -22.69
CA PRO A 116 15.16 0.30 -23.58
C PRO A 116 13.81 0.50 -22.88
N THR A 117 13.70 0.17 -21.59
CA THR A 117 12.43 0.07 -20.84
C THR A 117 12.21 1.27 -19.93
N TYR A 118 13.28 1.81 -19.34
CA TYR A 118 13.19 2.81 -18.28
C TYR A 118 13.85 4.14 -18.67
N GLN A 119 13.49 5.19 -17.96
CA GLN A 119 14.15 6.48 -17.97
C GLN A 119 14.18 7.09 -16.58
N LEU A 120 15.16 7.97 -16.34
CA LEU A 120 15.20 8.80 -15.15
C LEU A 120 14.78 10.23 -15.49
N GLN A 121 13.93 10.80 -14.63
CA GLN A 121 13.65 12.22 -14.60
C GLN A 121 13.76 12.68 -13.14
N ASP A 122 14.60 13.68 -12.86
CA ASP A 122 14.86 14.17 -11.50
C ASP A 122 15.21 13.04 -10.52
N ASP A 123 16.05 12.10 -10.93
CA ASP A 123 16.48 10.89 -10.18
C ASP A 123 15.33 9.95 -9.77
N VAL A 124 14.16 10.08 -10.35
CA VAL A 124 13.01 9.20 -10.17
C VAL A 124 12.87 8.31 -11.39
N LEU A 125 12.53 7.05 -11.17
CA LEU A 125 12.45 6.04 -12.22
C LEU A 125 11.05 5.96 -12.82
N TYR A 126 11.00 6.03 -14.15
CA TYR A 126 9.77 5.96 -14.94
C TYR A 126 9.88 4.91 -16.04
N SER A 127 8.73 4.51 -16.59
CA SER A 127 8.67 3.84 -17.88
C SER A 127 9.28 4.71 -18.98
N LYS A 128 9.74 4.08 -20.06
CA LYS A 128 10.39 4.79 -21.17
C LYS A 128 9.51 5.83 -21.83
N ASP A 129 8.20 5.62 -21.84
CA ASP A 129 7.19 6.55 -22.36
C ASP A 129 6.74 7.61 -21.34
N GLY A 130 7.20 7.50 -20.09
CA GLY A 130 6.88 8.43 -19.00
C GLY A 130 5.48 8.30 -18.43
N THR A 131 4.74 7.23 -18.76
CA THR A 131 3.36 7.06 -18.31
C THR A 131 3.24 6.35 -16.94
N GLU A 132 4.30 5.68 -16.48
CA GLU A 132 4.33 4.97 -15.21
C GLU A 132 5.52 5.42 -14.36
N LEU A 133 5.28 5.74 -13.09
CA LEU A 133 6.29 6.02 -12.08
C LEU A 133 6.58 4.75 -11.30
N PHE A 134 7.77 4.17 -11.49
CA PHE A 134 8.16 2.91 -10.85
C PHE A 134 8.75 3.09 -9.46
N LEU A 135 9.64 4.06 -9.27
CA LEU A 135 10.36 4.17 -8.00
C LEU A 135 10.83 5.61 -7.74
N TYR A 136 10.38 6.17 -6.64
CA TYR A 136 10.92 7.35 -6.00
C TYR A 136 11.91 6.91 -4.92
N PRO A 137 13.23 7.21 -5.05
CA PRO A 137 14.21 6.80 -4.05
C PRO A 137 13.91 7.43 -2.69
N ALA A 138 13.62 6.60 -1.67
CA ALA A 138 13.19 7.07 -0.36
C ALA A 138 14.26 7.88 0.40
N GLY A 139 15.55 7.68 0.09
CA GLY A 139 16.67 8.47 0.63
C GLY A 139 16.92 9.79 -0.11
N LYS A 140 16.13 10.12 -1.15
CA LYS A 140 16.24 11.38 -1.88
C LYS A 140 15.89 12.57 -1.00
N THR A 141 16.68 13.63 -1.11
CA THR A 141 16.44 14.86 -0.33
C THR A 141 15.28 15.67 -0.89
N GLY A 142 14.51 16.29 -0.01
CA GLY A 142 13.37 17.13 -0.34
C GLY A 142 12.14 16.76 0.49
N THR A 143 11.24 17.71 0.65
CA THR A 143 10.00 17.51 1.43
C THR A 143 8.75 17.59 0.57
N SER A 144 8.89 17.86 -0.71
CA SER A 144 7.78 17.92 -1.66
C SER A 144 8.17 17.35 -3.01
N PHE A 145 7.23 16.74 -3.69
CA PHE A 145 7.41 16.22 -5.04
C PHE A 145 6.15 16.45 -5.87
N THR A 146 6.36 16.81 -7.15
CA THR A 146 5.29 16.92 -8.13
C THR A 146 5.47 15.82 -9.16
N VAL A 147 4.52 14.89 -9.21
CA VAL A 147 4.48 13.84 -10.24
C VAL A 147 4.23 14.52 -11.58
N PRO A 148 5.05 14.26 -12.61
CA PRO A 148 4.92 14.91 -13.91
C PRO A 148 3.57 14.70 -14.59
N ASP A 149 3.14 15.68 -15.35
CA ASP A 149 2.00 15.53 -16.25
C ASP A 149 2.27 14.38 -17.25
N GLY A 150 1.25 13.58 -17.53
CA GLY A 150 1.38 12.41 -18.40
C GLY A 150 1.57 11.09 -17.68
N VAL A 151 1.97 11.10 -16.40
CA VAL A 151 1.96 9.89 -15.57
C VAL A 151 0.51 9.46 -15.32
N LYS A 152 0.21 8.20 -15.65
CA LYS A 152 -1.09 7.56 -15.49
C LYS A 152 -1.11 6.55 -14.37
N THR A 153 0.04 5.96 -14.07
CA THR A 153 0.17 4.90 -13.08
C THR A 153 1.30 5.23 -12.10
N ILE A 154 1.02 5.08 -10.82
CA ILE A 154 2.03 4.98 -9.77
C ILE A 154 2.12 3.50 -9.41
N SER A 155 3.30 2.89 -9.59
CA SER A 155 3.52 1.47 -9.36
C SER A 155 3.45 1.10 -7.89
N ASP A 156 3.36 -0.21 -7.63
CA ASP A 156 3.35 -0.77 -6.28
C ASP A 156 4.62 -0.38 -5.51
N GLY A 157 4.44 0.13 -4.29
CA GLY A 157 5.53 0.58 -3.43
C GLY A 157 6.36 1.76 -3.95
N ALA A 158 5.91 2.47 -4.98
CA ALA A 158 6.71 3.49 -5.69
C ALA A 158 7.26 4.61 -4.80
N PHE A 159 6.55 5.02 -3.77
CA PHE A 159 6.95 6.01 -2.75
C PHE A 159 7.09 5.42 -1.35
N PHE A 160 7.22 4.10 -1.24
CA PHE A 160 7.30 3.46 0.07
C PHE A 160 8.32 4.15 1.00
N ALA A 161 7.86 4.55 2.19
CA ALA A 161 8.65 5.25 3.21
C ALA A 161 9.34 6.54 2.74
N ALA A 162 8.89 7.17 1.65
CA ALA A 162 9.43 8.44 1.18
C ALA A 162 9.17 9.56 2.21
N PRO A 163 10.19 10.36 2.60
CA PRO A 163 10.07 11.38 3.65
C PRO A 163 9.42 12.68 3.15
N LEU A 164 8.42 12.56 2.28
CA LEU A 164 7.74 13.69 1.64
C LEU A 164 6.60 14.19 2.53
N GLN A 165 6.53 15.49 2.74
CA GLN A 165 5.42 16.15 3.44
C GLN A 165 4.23 16.42 2.51
N SER A 166 4.50 16.58 1.21
CA SER A 166 3.47 16.80 0.20
C SER A 166 3.84 16.18 -1.14
N VAL A 167 2.85 15.60 -1.80
CA VAL A 167 2.94 15.09 -3.18
C VAL A 167 1.79 15.67 -3.98
N THR A 168 2.12 16.24 -5.16
CA THR A 168 1.10 16.69 -6.11
C THR A 168 0.94 15.64 -7.20
N LEU A 169 -0.28 15.14 -7.36
CA LEU A 169 -0.64 14.15 -8.37
C LEU A 169 -1.19 14.85 -9.62
N PRO A 170 -0.88 14.37 -10.83
CA PRO A 170 -1.37 14.97 -12.08
C PRO A 170 -2.84 14.62 -12.34
N GLU A 171 -3.57 15.52 -13.02
CA GLU A 171 -4.98 15.34 -13.35
C GLU A 171 -5.28 14.15 -14.28
N GLY A 172 -4.25 13.58 -14.92
CA GLY A 172 -4.36 12.40 -15.79
C GLY A 172 -4.05 11.07 -15.11
N LEU A 173 -3.79 11.07 -13.79
CA LEU A 173 -3.46 9.85 -13.04
C LEU A 173 -4.70 8.93 -12.95
N GLU A 174 -4.55 7.67 -13.33
CA GLU A 174 -5.64 6.69 -13.39
C GLU A 174 -5.53 5.63 -12.26
N TRP A 175 -4.29 5.30 -11.83
CA TRP A 175 -4.01 4.17 -10.95
C TRP A 175 -2.97 4.50 -9.88
N ILE A 176 -3.27 4.13 -8.63
CA ILE A 176 -2.33 4.18 -7.49
C ILE A 176 -2.16 2.75 -6.99
N GLY A 177 -0.93 2.23 -7.09
CA GLY A 177 -0.57 0.84 -6.82
C GLY A 177 -0.63 0.46 -5.35
N SER A 178 -0.46 -0.85 -5.10
CA SER A 178 -0.45 -1.41 -3.75
C SER A 178 0.74 -0.87 -2.95
N GLY A 179 0.49 -0.39 -1.71
CA GLY A 179 1.53 0.19 -0.87
C GLY A 179 2.27 1.38 -1.48
N ALA A 180 1.71 2.04 -2.52
CA ALA A 180 2.42 3.07 -3.27
C ALA A 180 2.97 4.21 -2.39
N PHE A 181 2.28 4.60 -1.33
CA PHE A 181 2.68 5.59 -0.33
C PHE A 181 2.72 4.99 1.09
N ASP A 182 2.84 3.67 1.18
CA ASP A 182 2.89 3.01 2.47
C ASP A 182 4.10 3.48 3.29
N TYR A 183 3.92 3.67 4.62
CA TYR A 183 4.93 4.26 5.52
C TYR A 183 5.42 5.66 5.14
N CYS A 184 4.69 6.45 4.35
CA CYS A 184 4.99 7.87 4.13
C CYS A 184 4.62 8.68 5.39
N THR A 185 5.31 8.45 6.50
CA THR A 185 4.97 8.97 7.83
C THR A 185 4.97 10.50 7.93
N SER A 186 5.64 11.19 7.00
CA SER A 186 5.71 12.66 6.93
C SER A 186 4.62 13.28 6.06
N LEU A 187 3.88 12.51 5.26
CA LEU A 187 2.86 13.01 4.34
C LEU A 187 1.67 13.58 5.12
N THR A 188 1.39 14.86 4.93
CA THR A 188 0.35 15.58 5.71
C THR A 188 -0.99 15.69 5.02
N ASN A 189 -0.97 15.74 3.70
CA ASN A 189 -2.17 15.86 2.89
C ASN A 189 -1.96 15.26 1.49
N ILE A 190 -3.05 14.82 0.89
CA ILE A 190 -3.07 14.34 -0.50
C ILE A 190 -4.38 14.73 -1.18
N THR A 191 -4.28 15.16 -2.44
CA THR A 191 -5.46 15.35 -3.30
C THR A 191 -5.47 14.25 -4.35
N ILE A 192 -6.53 13.47 -4.37
CA ILE A 192 -6.75 12.39 -5.33
C ILE A 192 -7.48 12.98 -6.55
N PRO A 193 -6.87 13.01 -7.74
CA PRO A 193 -7.49 13.54 -8.96
C PRO A 193 -8.78 12.80 -9.33
N GLU A 194 -9.66 13.49 -10.04
CA GLU A 194 -10.93 12.91 -10.51
C GLU A 194 -10.71 11.74 -11.49
N SER A 195 -9.61 11.75 -12.24
CA SER A 195 -9.22 10.70 -13.17
C SER A 195 -8.85 9.36 -12.51
N VAL A 196 -8.48 9.36 -11.21
CA VAL A 196 -8.11 8.13 -10.50
C VAL A 196 -9.33 7.23 -10.36
N THR A 197 -9.21 6.01 -10.87
CA THR A 197 -10.24 4.97 -10.84
C THR A 197 -9.94 3.85 -9.84
N VAL A 198 -8.67 3.66 -9.50
CA VAL A 198 -8.24 2.63 -8.55
C VAL A 198 -7.20 3.17 -7.59
N ILE A 199 -7.44 2.96 -6.30
CA ILE A 199 -6.46 3.02 -5.21
C ILE A 199 -6.37 1.60 -4.68
N GLN A 200 -5.19 0.98 -4.81
CA GLN A 200 -4.97 -0.41 -4.43
C GLN A 200 -4.83 -0.59 -2.91
N ASP A 201 -4.67 -1.86 -2.50
CA ASP A 201 -4.51 -2.24 -1.10
C ASP A 201 -3.28 -1.55 -0.48
N HIS A 202 -3.38 -1.13 0.78
CA HIS A 202 -2.30 -0.47 1.54
C HIS A 202 -1.75 0.82 0.91
N ALA A 203 -2.36 1.38 -0.11
CA ALA A 203 -1.78 2.48 -0.91
C ALA A 203 -1.28 3.67 -0.09
N PHE A 204 -1.90 3.99 1.04
CA PHE A 204 -1.53 5.04 2.00
C PHE A 204 -1.53 4.52 3.44
N SER A 205 -1.28 3.22 3.64
CA SER A 205 -1.18 2.65 4.99
C SER A 205 -0.01 3.30 5.76
N ASP A 206 -0.12 3.38 7.07
CA ASP A 206 0.91 3.91 7.97
C ASP A 206 1.41 5.33 7.63
N CYS A 207 0.57 6.13 6.97
CA CYS A 207 0.80 7.57 6.78
C CYS A 207 0.40 8.32 8.06
N GLU A 208 1.20 8.19 9.12
CA GLU A 208 0.87 8.67 10.48
C GLU A 208 0.52 10.17 10.56
N SER A 209 1.18 11.01 9.74
CA SER A 209 0.93 12.48 9.71
C SER A 209 -0.21 12.89 8.77
N LEU A 210 -0.79 11.94 8.01
CA LEU A 210 -1.82 12.26 7.02
C LEU A 210 -3.10 12.72 7.71
N SER A 211 -3.39 14.01 7.63
CA SER A 211 -4.53 14.63 8.29
C SER A 211 -5.65 15.06 7.34
N SER A 212 -5.39 15.04 6.03
CA SER A 212 -6.37 15.43 5.03
C SER A 212 -6.24 14.65 3.73
N VAL A 213 -7.33 14.07 3.29
CA VAL A 213 -7.49 13.44 1.97
C VAL A 213 -8.63 14.15 1.24
N LEU A 214 -8.30 14.77 0.11
CA LEU A 214 -9.28 15.46 -0.74
C LEU A 214 -9.48 14.67 -2.03
N PHE A 215 -10.70 14.34 -2.38
CA PHE A 215 -11.05 13.79 -3.68
C PHE A 215 -11.49 14.92 -4.60
N ALA A 216 -10.71 15.20 -5.66
CA ALA A 216 -11.01 16.24 -6.62
C ALA A 216 -12.23 15.90 -7.49
N GLY A 217 -12.80 16.91 -8.14
CA GLY A 217 -13.95 16.79 -9.03
C GLY A 217 -15.28 17.11 -8.38
N ASP A 218 -16.36 16.84 -9.11
CA ASP A 218 -17.73 17.04 -8.61
C ASP A 218 -18.13 15.90 -7.67
N GLU A 219 -18.46 16.24 -6.42
CA GLU A 219 -18.88 15.26 -5.42
C GLU A 219 -20.11 14.43 -5.85
N GLU A 220 -20.98 14.97 -6.72
CA GLU A 220 -22.15 14.28 -7.24
C GLU A 220 -21.91 13.53 -8.55
N ALA A 221 -20.76 13.72 -9.22
CA ALA A 221 -20.41 12.99 -10.42
C ALA A 221 -20.34 11.48 -10.18
N THR A 222 -20.74 10.72 -11.17
CA THR A 222 -20.70 9.24 -11.12
C THR A 222 -19.82 8.65 -12.22
N ASP A 223 -19.29 9.50 -13.08
CA ASP A 223 -18.31 9.11 -14.08
C ASP A 223 -16.98 8.81 -13.39
N ASN A 224 -16.09 8.07 -14.02
CA ASN A 224 -14.81 7.64 -13.45
C ASN A 224 -15.00 6.94 -12.09
N ALA A 225 -15.71 5.81 -12.10
CA ALA A 225 -15.95 5.01 -10.91
C ALA A 225 -14.63 4.70 -10.16
N LEU A 226 -14.58 5.03 -8.87
CA LEU A 226 -13.40 4.83 -8.02
C LEU A 226 -13.58 3.58 -7.15
N GLN A 227 -12.57 2.73 -7.14
CA GLN A 227 -12.40 1.62 -6.22
C GLN A 227 -11.27 1.93 -5.24
N ILE A 228 -11.49 1.64 -3.97
CA ILE A 228 -10.51 1.82 -2.89
C ILE A 228 -10.28 0.44 -2.26
N GLY A 229 -9.02 0.02 -2.24
CA GLY A 229 -8.57 -1.27 -1.75
C GLY A 229 -8.66 -1.44 -0.24
N SER A 230 -8.34 -2.64 0.22
CA SER A 230 -8.27 -2.96 1.65
C SER A 230 -7.08 -2.25 2.30
N TYR A 231 -7.24 -1.82 3.55
CA TYR A 231 -6.17 -1.13 4.30
C TYR A 231 -5.63 0.14 3.61
N ALA A 232 -6.31 0.70 2.61
CA ALA A 232 -5.79 1.80 1.79
C ALA A 232 -5.35 3.03 2.58
N PHE A 233 -5.98 3.34 3.72
CA PHE A 233 -5.63 4.40 4.67
C PHE A 233 -5.60 3.86 6.11
N PHE A 234 -5.07 2.66 6.26
CA PHE A 234 -4.91 2.01 7.56
C PHE A 234 -3.83 2.72 8.39
N CYS A 235 -3.97 2.75 9.71
CA CYS A 235 -3.03 3.44 10.61
C CYS A 235 -2.78 4.93 10.29
N CYS A 236 -3.67 5.60 9.54
CA CYS A 236 -3.64 7.05 9.37
C CYS A 236 -4.31 7.73 10.57
N GLU A 237 -3.63 7.75 11.72
CA GLU A 237 -4.22 8.17 13.00
C GLU A 237 -4.60 9.66 13.06
N GLN A 238 -3.94 10.51 12.27
CA GLN A 238 -4.26 11.94 12.18
C GLN A 238 -5.42 12.24 11.22
N LEU A 239 -5.86 11.25 10.43
CA LEU A 239 -6.98 11.41 9.51
C LEU A 239 -8.30 11.27 10.26
N MET A 240 -8.85 12.40 10.68
CA MET A 240 -10.04 12.44 11.55
C MET A 240 -11.37 12.48 10.79
N ASP A 241 -11.34 12.92 9.56
CA ASP A 241 -12.53 12.95 8.71
C ASP A 241 -12.17 12.74 7.23
N VAL A 242 -13.06 12.06 6.51
CA VAL A 242 -12.97 11.87 5.06
C VAL A 242 -14.35 12.06 4.46
N THR A 243 -14.43 12.87 3.40
CA THR A 243 -15.63 12.99 2.58
C THR A 243 -15.43 12.28 1.26
N LEU A 244 -16.22 11.24 1.01
CA LEU A 244 -16.15 10.44 -0.20
C LEU A 244 -17.12 10.96 -1.26
N PRO A 245 -16.66 11.15 -2.52
CA PRO A 245 -17.52 11.51 -3.64
C PRO A 245 -18.42 10.31 -4.03
N LYS A 246 -19.49 10.62 -4.74
CA LYS A 246 -20.50 9.62 -5.14
C LYS A 246 -19.95 8.57 -6.12
N ARG A 247 -18.87 8.90 -6.83
CA ARG A 247 -18.19 7.99 -7.77
C ARG A 247 -17.49 6.81 -7.09
N VAL A 248 -17.35 6.81 -5.75
CA VAL A 248 -16.78 5.66 -5.02
C VAL A 248 -17.77 4.50 -5.05
N THR A 249 -17.37 3.40 -5.69
CA THR A 249 -18.20 2.21 -5.91
C THR A 249 -17.86 1.04 -5.02
N GLN A 250 -16.60 0.98 -4.57
CA GLN A 250 -16.09 -0.08 -3.69
C GLN A 250 -15.12 0.49 -2.67
N ILE A 251 -15.15 -0.05 -1.46
CA ILE A 251 -14.20 0.22 -0.39
C ILE A 251 -13.86 -1.13 0.24
N GLY A 252 -12.57 -1.44 0.27
CA GLY A 252 -12.04 -2.68 0.87
C GLY A 252 -12.08 -2.66 2.40
N ASP A 253 -11.77 -3.79 3.00
CA ASP A 253 -11.79 -3.92 4.46
C ASP A 253 -10.71 -3.05 5.11
N PHE A 254 -11.02 -2.48 6.27
CA PHE A 254 -10.12 -1.63 7.07
C PHE A 254 -9.52 -0.41 6.34
N ALA A 255 -10.13 0.00 5.22
CA ALA A 255 -9.59 1.07 4.37
C ALA A 255 -9.55 2.45 5.06
N PHE A 256 -10.41 2.75 6.02
CA PHE A 256 -10.49 4.05 6.70
C PHE A 256 -10.81 3.93 8.18
N GLY A 257 -10.18 4.80 8.99
CA GLY A 257 -10.53 4.99 10.40
C GLY A 257 -10.24 3.78 11.27
N VAL A 258 -9.27 2.97 10.89
CA VAL A 258 -8.82 1.78 11.61
C VAL A 258 -7.31 1.89 11.84
N THR A 259 -6.89 1.51 13.05
CA THR A 259 -5.49 1.42 13.46
C THR A 259 -5.26 0.15 14.26
N GLU A 260 -4.00 -0.21 14.48
CA GLU A 260 -3.61 -1.31 15.35
C GLU A 260 -3.36 -0.85 16.78
N GLN A 261 -3.69 -1.70 17.73
CA GLN A 261 -3.33 -1.53 19.14
C GLN A 261 -2.86 -2.85 19.71
N GLN A 262 -1.83 -2.81 20.56
CA GLN A 262 -1.43 -4.00 21.31
C GLN A 262 -2.56 -4.47 22.23
N LYS A 263 -2.83 -5.77 22.23
CA LYS A 263 -3.81 -6.37 23.14
C LYS A 263 -3.34 -6.23 24.58
N VAL A 264 -4.26 -5.91 25.47
CA VAL A 264 -4.00 -5.85 26.91
C VAL A 264 -4.47 -7.16 27.55
N ASN A 265 -3.55 -7.84 28.21
CA ASN A 265 -3.84 -9.07 28.95
C ASN A 265 -4.74 -8.80 30.18
N ALA A 266 -5.34 -9.84 30.73
CA ALA A 266 -6.22 -9.74 31.90
C ALA A 266 -5.51 -9.18 33.18
N ASP A 267 -4.20 -9.25 33.24
CA ASP A 267 -3.36 -8.71 34.31
C ASP A 267 -2.90 -7.24 34.07
N GLY A 268 -3.33 -6.64 32.95
CA GLY A 268 -2.97 -5.27 32.56
C GLY A 268 -1.64 -5.13 31.84
N SER A 269 -0.90 -6.21 31.57
CA SER A 269 0.28 -6.19 30.72
C SER A 269 -0.10 -6.12 29.24
N THR A 270 0.77 -5.54 28.41
CA THR A 270 0.60 -5.58 26.96
C THR A 270 1.04 -6.94 26.40
N SER A 271 0.28 -7.45 25.44
CA SER A 271 0.63 -8.63 24.65
C SER A 271 1.48 -8.24 23.46
N ASP A 272 2.24 -9.19 22.92
CA ASP A 272 2.89 -9.03 21.61
C ASP A 272 1.87 -9.12 20.45
N GLU A 273 0.62 -9.53 20.74
CA GLU A 273 -0.45 -9.56 19.74
C GLU A 273 -1.09 -8.18 19.57
N THR A 274 -1.42 -7.82 18.34
CA THR A 274 -2.18 -6.61 18.00
C THR A 274 -3.65 -6.94 17.73
N GLU A 275 -4.49 -5.94 17.77
CA GLU A 275 -5.87 -5.99 17.31
C GLU A 275 -6.25 -4.70 16.57
N ASN A 276 -7.08 -4.84 15.55
CA ASN A 276 -7.58 -3.69 14.80
C ASN A 276 -8.66 -2.97 15.60
N ILE A 277 -8.49 -1.68 15.79
CA ILE A 277 -9.46 -0.82 16.50
C ILE A 277 -9.84 0.39 15.65
N ALA A 278 -10.99 1.00 15.95
CA ALA A 278 -11.38 2.26 15.32
C ALA A 278 -10.54 3.42 15.84
N VAL A 279 -10.09 4.29 14.93
CA VAL A 279 -9.51 5.59 15.29
C VAL A 279 -10.56 6.41 16.04
N SER A 280 -10.21 6.87 17.24
CA SER A 280 -11.16 7.57 18.11
C SER A 280 -11.61 8.89 17.49
N GLY A 281 -12.92 9.05 17.30
CA GLY A 281 -13.49 10.28 16.74
C GLY A 281 -13.53 10.35 15.21
N PHE A 282 -12.97 9.37 14.50
CA PHE A 282 -13.00 9.35 13.03
C PHE A 282 -14.43 9.43 12.48
N LEU A 283 -14.64 10.28 11.46
CA LEU A 283 -15.91 10.48 10.78
C LEU A 283 -15.80 10.25 9.28
N LEU A 284 -16.49 9.24 8.78
CA LEU A 284 -16.67 9.05 7.35
C LEU A 284 -17.95 9.75 6.89
N THR A 285 -17.83 10.62 5.90
CA THR A 285 -18.95 11.27 5.24
C THR A 285 -19.07 10.78 3.80
N GLY A 286 -20.25 10.48 3.32
CA GLY A 286 -20.41 10.00 1.94
C GLY A 286 -21.85 9.67 1.58
N TYR A 287 -22.05 9.24 0.35
CA TYR A 287 -23.35 8.84 -0.16
C TYR A 287 -23.71 7.42 0.29
N GLU A 288 -25.00 7.10 0.29
CA GLU A 288 -25.45 5.71 0.45
C GLU A 288 -24.88 4.84 -0.68
N GLY A 289 -24.52 3.62 -0.38
CA GLY A 289 -23.86 2.70 -1.31
C GLY A 289 -22.54 2.17 -0.73
N ALA A 290 -21.41 2.45 -1.35
CA ALA A 290 -20.12 1.91 -0.94
C ALA A 290 -19.74 2.34 0.49
N ALA A 291 -19.88 3.62 0.86
CA ALA A 291 -19.57 4.11 2.20
C ALA A 291 -20.45 3.46 3.28
N ALA A 292 -21.76 3.37 3.06
CA ALA A 292 -22.67 2.74 4.02
C ALA A 292 -22.41 1.22 4.15
N LYS A 293 -22.08 0.54 3.04
CA LYS A 293 -21.70 -0.87 3.02
C LYS A 293 -20.41 -1.10 3.80
N TYR A 294 -19.39 -0.28 3.58
CA TYR A 294 -18.12 -0.32 4.31
C TYR A 294 -18.33 -0.20 5.83
N VAL A 295 -19.06 0.81 6.29
CA VAL A 295 -19.36 1.01 7.71
C VAL A 295 -20.11 -0.18 8.31
N SER A 296 -21.02 -0.80 7.54
CA SER A 296 -21.75 -1.99 7.97
C SER A 296 -20.85 -3.22 8.08
N SER A 297 -19.93 -3.42 7.12
CA SER A 297 -18.92 -4.48 7.13
C SER A 297 -17.96 -4.29 8.30
N SER A 298 -17.42 -3.09 8.49
CA SER A 298 -16.52 -2.77 9.61
C SER A 298 -17.16 -3.08 10.97
N ARG A 299 -18.47 -2.79 11.13
CA ARG A 299 -19.21 -3.13 12.36
C ARG A 299 -19.33 -4.64 12.56
N SER A 300 -19.49 -5.42 11.50
CA SER A 300 -19.51 -6.89 11.57
C SER A 300 -18.16 -7.45 12.05
N ASN A 301 -17.07 -6.76 11.72
CA ASN A 301 -15.71 -7.07 12.17
C ASN A 301 -15.37 -6.47 13.55
N GLY A 302 -16.36 -5.93 14.28
CA GLY A 302 -16.16 -5.34 15.61
C GLY A 302 -15.74 -3.86 15.60
N ILE A 303 -15.46 -3.28 14.46
CA ILE A 303 -14.99 -1.89 14.30
C ILE A 303 -16.17 -0.94 14.17
N ARG A 304 -16.22 0.11 15.00
CA ARG A 304 -17.31 1.11 14.98
C ARG A 304 -16.81 2.43 14.41
N ILE A 305 -17.16 2.70 13.16
CA ILE A 305 -16.86 3.94 12.44
C ILE A 305 -18.09 4.85 12.50
N ASN A 306 -17.88 6.13 12.82
CA ASN A 306 -18.93 7.15 12.73
C ASN A 306 -19.19 7.46 11.25
N PHE A 307 -20.46 7.45 10.86
CA PHE A 307 -20.84 7.71 9.47
C PHE A 307 -21.90 8.81 9.36
N LYS A 308 -21.65 9.73 8.44
CA LYS A 308 -22.61 10.78 8.07
C LYS A 308 -23.01 10.58 6.61
N SER A 309 -24.27 10.23 6.37
CA SER A 309 -24.80 10.11 5.02
C SER A 309 -25.06 11.50 4.40
N LEU A 310 -24.54 11.69 3.19
CA LEU A 310 -24.90 12.80 2.32
C LEU A 310 -26.22 12.47 1.63
N GLN A 311 -27.31 13.04 2.10
CA GLN A 311 -28.62 12.89 1.46
C GLN A 311 -28.70 13.74 0.19
N ILE A 312 -29.18 13.16 -0.89
CA ILE A 312 -29.48 13.91 -2.12
C ILE A 312 -30.55 14.97 -1.78
N PRO A 313 -30.33 16.26 -2.04
CA PRO A 313 -31.23 17.36 -1.59
C PRO A 313 -32.69 17.20 -1.99
N TRP A 314 -32.96 16.53 -3.13
CA TRP A 314 -34.34 16.33 -3.60
C TRP A 314 -35.14 15.35 -2.75
N VAL A 315 -34.50 14.41 -2.01
CA VAL A 315 -35.19 13.52 -1.07
C VAL A 315 -35.75 14.32 0.11
N LYS A 316 -35.07 15.39 0.55
CA LYS A 316 -35.59 16.33 1.55
C LYS A 316 -36.79 17.11 1.05
N ILE A 317 -36.81 17.50 -0.23
CA ILE A 317 -37.90 18.30 -0.83
C ILE A 317 -39.18 17.48 -0.92
N VAL A 318 -39.09 16.18 -1.21
CA VAL A 318 -40.25 15.30 -1.33
C VAL A 318 -40.85 14.90 0.03
N SER A 319 -40.02 14.77 1.07
CA SER A 319 -40.50 14.41 2.42
C SER A 319 -41.22 15.57 3.14
N ILE A 320 -40.99 16.82 2.77
CA ILE A 320 -41.62 17.98 3.41
C ILE A 320 -43.01 18.27 2.81
N SER A 321 -43.32 17.81 1.59
CA SER A 321 -44.58 18.20 0.87
C SER A 321 -45.73 17.19 0.98
N LEU A 322 -45.56 16.04 1.66
CA LEU A 322 -46.54 14.95 1.63
C LEU A 322 -46.96 14.43 3.01
N GLY A 323 -47.75 15.21 3.70
CA GLY A 323 -48.54 14.77 4.86
C GLY A 323 -49.83 14.04 4.49
N CYS A 324 -49.91 13.30 3.37
CA CYS A 324 -51.10 12.51 2.96
C CYS A 324 -50.74 11.15 2.37
N THR A 325 -51.45 10.13 2.78
CA THR A 325 -51.32 8.71 2.37
C THR A 325 -51.38 8.47 0.87
N ALA A 326 -52.04 9.32 0.08
CA ALA A 326 -52.09 9.25 -1.37
C ALA A 326 -50.77 9.58 -2.07
N GLY A 327 -49.90 10.36 -1.44
CA GLY A 327 -48.57 10.72 -1.97
C GLY A 327 -47.55 9.59 -1.91
N LEU A 328 -47.63 8.73 -0.91
CA LEU A 328 -46.71 7.58 -0.80
C LEU A 328 -46.88 6.57 -1.95
N VAL A 329 -48.11 6.38 -2.43
CA VAL A 329 -48.38 5.50 -3.58
C VAL A 329 -47.88 6.11 -4.88
N LEU A 330 -47.98 7.44 -5.04
CA LEU A 330 -47.47 8.13 -6.22
C LEU A 330 -45.92 8.11 -6.27
N ILE A 331 -45.28 8.30 -5.12
CA ILE A 331 -43.83 8.22 -4.99
C ILE A 331 -43.33 6.80 -5.30
N PHE A 332 -43.99 5.77 -4.80
CA PHE A 332 -43.66 4.39 -5.07
C PHE A 332 -43.79 4.04 -6.57
N LEU A 333 -44.85 4.58 -7.23
CA LEU A 333 -45.03 4.43 -8.66
C LEU A 333 -43.98 5.21 -9.47
N LEU A 334 -43.64 6.43 -9.07
CA LEU A 334 -42.61 7.23 -9.72
C LEU A 334 -41.22 6.62 -9.56
N VAL A 335 -40.86 6.15 -8.37
CA VAL A 335 -39.61 5.42 -8.14
C VAL A 335 -39.54 4.14 -8.99
N ARG A 336 -40.65 3.44 -9.12
CA ARG A 336 -40.72 2.24 -9.97
C ARG A 336 -40.61 2.56 -11.47
N ILE A 337 -41.17 3.70 -11.91
CA ILE A 337 -41.05 4.19 -13.28
C ILE A 337 -39.65 4.69 -13.58
N ILE A 338 -39.00 5.40 -12.63
CA ILE A 338 -37.65 5.92 -12.78
C ILE A 338 -36.62 4.76 -12.75
N LYS A 339 -36.77 3.77 -11.86
CA LYS A 339 -35.94 2.55 -11.87
C LYS A 339 -36.10 1.81 -13.23
N LYS A 340 -37.30 1.73 -13.76
CA LYS A 340 -37.56 1.06 -15.05
C LYS A 340 -37.00 1.83 -16.26
N LYS A 341 -36.86 3.17 -16.18
CA LYS A 341 -36.27 4.00 -17.24
C LYS A 341 -34.73 4.10 -17.19
N ARG A 342 -34.10 3.80 -16.05
CA ARG A 342 -32.62 3.88 -15.88
C ARG A 342 -31.89 2.56 -16.09
N LEU A 343 -32.61 1.45 -16.27
CA LEU A 343 -31.98 0.16 -16.61
C LEU A 343 -31.46 0.22 -18.05
N SER A 344 -30.21 -0.13 -18.28
CA SER A 344 -29.64 -0.34 -19.60
C SER A 344 -30.41 -1.45 -20.34
N ALA A 345 -30.24 -1.55 -21.65
CA ALA A 345 -30.88 -2.64 -22.43
C ALA A 345 -30.46 -4.03 -21.91
N ALA A 346 -29.20 -4.17 -21.51
CA ALA A 346 -28.65 -5.40 -20.91
C ALA A 346 -29.27 -5.73 -19.54
N ASP A 347 -29.51 -4.71 -18.69
CA ASP A 347 -30.13 -4.92 -17.37
C ASP A 347 -31.62 -5.31 -17.51
N LYS A 348 -32.30 -4.85 -18.58
CA LYS A 348 -33.69 -5.24 -18.89
C LYS A 348 -33.76 -6.69 -19.31
N GLU A 349 -32.84 -7.11 -20.17
CA GLU A 349 -32.75 -8.48 -20.65
C GLU A 349 -32.42 -9.47 -19.52
N ALA A 350 -31.50 -9.08 -18.63
CA ALA A 350 -31.17 -9.87 -17.45
C ALA A 350 -32.33 -9.96 -16.43
N LEU A 351 -33.13 -8.88 -16.29
CA LEU A 351 -34.30 -8.89 -15.39
C LEU A 351 -35.43 -9.73 -15.96
N GLU A 352 -35.66 -9.69 -17.27
CA GLU A 352 -36.65 -10.53 -17.96
C GLU A 352 -36.25 -12.01 -17.95
N ALA A 353 -34.94 -12.31 -18.10
CA ALA A 353 -34.42 -13.67 -17.96
C ALA A 353 -34.62 -14.22 -16.55
N ALA A 354 -34.32 -13.43 -15.51
CA ALA A 354 -34.52 -13.82 -14.12
C ALA A 354 -35.99 -13.96 -13.71
N GLU A 355 -36.91 -13.18 -14.32
CA GLU A 355 -38.35 -13.35 -14.13
C GLU A 355 -38.90 -14.61 -14.85
N GLN A 356 -38.32 -15.00 -15.98
CA GLN A 356 -38.65 -16.25 -16.66
C GLN A 356 -38.15 -17.48 -15.91
N GLU A 357 -36.92 -17.45 -15.36
CA GLU A 357 -36.37 -18.52 -14.51
C GLU A 357 -37.23 -18.77 -13.25
N ARG A 358 -37.73 -17.70 -12.62
CA ARG A 358 -38.65 -17.83 -11.47
C ARG A 358 -39.97 -18.53 -11.79
N LYS A 359 -40.40 -18.57 -13.06
CA LYS A 359 -41.63 -19.22 -13.50
C LYS A 359 -41.48 -20.72 -13.79
N ILE A 360 -40.23 -21.22 -13.82
CA ILE A 360 -39.93 -22.63 -14.01
C ILE A 360 -40.12 -23.36 -12.66
N PRO A 361 -40.97 -24.41 -12.60
CA PRO A 361 -41.13 -25.21 -11.38
C PRO A 361 -39.78 -25.81 -10.94
N LEU A 362 -39.53 -25.88 -9.64
CA LEU A 362 -38.28 -26.40 -9.07
C LEU A 362 -37.87 -27.82 -9.55
N SER A 363 -38.84 -28.60 -10.03
CA SER A 363 -38.63 -29.94 -10.59
C SER A 363 -38.09 -29.97 -12.02
N GLN A 364 -37.95 -28.81 -12.66
CA GLN A 364 -37.45 -28.67 -14.07
C GLN A 364 -36.23 -27.79 -14.19
N ARG A 365 -35.62 -27.40 -13.09
CA ARG A 365 -34.34 -26.66 -13.11
C ARG A 365 -33.19 -27.66 -13.27
N GLU A 366 -32.24 -27.35 -14.12
CA GLU A 366 -30.99 -28.08 -14.18
C GLU A 366 -30.28 -27.96 -12.81
N PRO A 367 -29.62 -29.03 -12.32
CA PRO A 367 -28.84 -28.95 -11.08
C PRO A 367 -27.73 -27.93 -11.26
N ASP A 368 -27.49 -27.13 -10.20
CA ASP A 368 -26.33 -26.24 -10.15
C ASP A 368 -25.06 -27.02 -10.48
N PRO A 369 -24.13 -26.44 -11.24
CA PRO A 369 -22.84 -27.06 -11.49
C PRO A 369 -22.16 -27.40 -10.14
N GLU A 370 -21.59 -28.60 -10.06
CA GLU A 370 -20.83 -29.00 -8.86
C GLU A 370 -19.79 -27.92 -8.55
N PRO A 371 -19.59 -27.54 -7.28
CA PRO A 371 -18.55 -26.60 -6.92
C PRO A 371 -17.21 -27.15 -7.37
N GLU A 372 -16.50 -26.37 -8.17
CA GLU A 372 -15.12 -26.65 -8.53
C GLU A 372 -14.31 -26.89 -7.24
N GLU A 373 -13.45 -27.90 -7.24
CA GLU A 373 -12.55 -28.18 -6.13
C GLU A 373 -11.77 -26.89 -5.81
N PRO A 374 -11.58 -26.57 -4.51
CA PRO A 374 -10.87 -25.36 -4.14
C PRO A 374 -9.45 -25.43 -4.73
N GLU A 375 -9.11 -24.45 -5.55
CA GLU A 375 -7.74 -24.22 -5.97
C GLU A 375 -6.83 -24.18 -4.73
N GLU A 376 -5.62 -24.71 -4.87
CA GLU A 376 -4.62 -24.70 -3.79
C GLU A 376 -4.48 -23.28 -3.22
N PRO A 377 -4.32 -23.15 -1.90
CA PRO A 377 -4.28 -21.84 -1.25
C PRO A 377 -3.18 -20.98 -1.86
N ASP A 378 -3.57 -19.79 -2.28
CA ASP A 378 -2.64 -18.77 -2.77
C ASP A 378 -1.63 -18.42 -1.66
N TYR A 379 -0.42 -18.95 -1.83
CA TYR A 379 0.69 -18.73 -0.88
C TYR A 379 1.07 -17.25 -0.75
N VAL A 380 0.63 -16.40 -1.68
CA VAL A 380 0.83 -14.94 -1.64
C VAL A 380 0.10 -14.34 -0.44
N SER A 381 -1.16 -14.72 -0.19
CA SER A 381 -1.95 -14.20 0.93
C SER A 381 -1.40 -14.61 2.30
N ILE A 382 -0.81 -15.82 2.40
CA ILE A 382 -0.15 -16.30 3.63
C ILE A 382 1.16 -15.56 3.88
N LEU A 383 1.87 -15.18 2.80
CA LEU A 383 3.11 -14.40 2.90
C LEU A 383 2.84 -12.92 3.17
N GLU A 384 1.72 -12.37 2.72
CA GLU A 384 1.27 -11.02 3.05
C GLU A 384 0.98 -10.89 4.54
N ASP A 385 0.25 -11.83 5.15
CA ASP A 385 0.01 -11.87 6.60
C ASP A 385 1.33 -12.02 7.40
N MET A 386 2.26 -12.85 6.92
CA MET A 386 3.57 -13.01 7.57
C MET A 386 4.46 -11.78 7.38
N SER A 387 4.40 -11.10 6.22
CA SER A 387 5.20 -9.90 5.96
C SER A 387 4.69 -8.71 6.77
N HIS A 388 3.37 -8.57 6.89
CA HIS A 388 2.75 -7.50 7.66
C HIS A 388 3.05 -7.64 9.16
N SER A 389 2.87 -8.83 9.72
CA SER A 389 3.23 -9.13 11.12
C SER A 389 4.73 -8.91 11.41
N GLN A 390 5.61 -9.23 10.47
CA GLN A 390 7.04 -9.01 10.64
C GLN A 390 7.45 -7.55 10.41
N MET A 391 6.76 -6.81 9.52
CA MET A 391 7.00 -5.38 9.34
C MET A 391 6.60 -4.59 10.61
N THR A 392 5.44 -4.84 11.19
CA THR A 392 4.99 -4.15 12.40
C THR A 392 5.92 -4.40 13.59
N HIS A 393 6.42 -5.63 13.77
CA HIS A 393 7.37 -5.95 14.84
C HIS A 393 8.77 -5.36 14.64
N GLN A 394 9.21 -5.13 13.38
CA GLN A 394 10.56 -4.62 13.10
C GLN A 394 10.62 -3.10 13.03
N PHE A 395 9.51 -2.42 12.75
CA PHE A 395 9.46 -0.96 12.61
C PHE A 395 8.89 -0.21 13.82
N GLY A 396 8.26 -0.90 14.77
CA GLY A 396 7.59 -0.29 15.93
C GLY A 396 8.51 0.26 17.02
N HIS A 397 9.83 0.08 16.98
CA HIS A 397 10.71 0.40 18.10
C HIS A 397 12.04 1.08 17.78
N ASP A 398 12.33 1.51 16.55
CA ASP A 398 13.46 2.40 16.30
C ASP A 398 13.04 3.87 16.47
N THR A 399 12.80 4.26 17.73
CA THR A 399 12.88 5.66 18.12
C THR A 399 14.31 6.13 17.88
N LEU A 400 14.47 7.12 17.03
CA LEU A 400 15.72 7.88 16.86
C LEU A 400 16.33 8.16 18.23
N PRO A 401 17.65 7.99 18.46
CA PRO A 401 18.29 8.40 19.68
C PRO A 401 18.10 9.91 19.81
N GLN A 402 17.40 10.34 20.85
CA GLN A 402 17.38 11.73 21.27
C GLN A 402 18.83 12.09 21.59
N GLU A 403 19.34 13.13 20.95
CA GLU A 403 20.53 13.83 21.37
C GLU A 403 20.34 14.23 22.83
N SER A 404 21.02 13.56 23.74
CA SER A 404 21.08 13.97 25.13
C SER A 404 21.96 15.21 25.25
N ASP A 405 21.34 16.33 25.55
CA ASP A 405 21.98 17.54 26.03
C ASP A 405 23.02 17.21 27.11
N ALA A 406 24.29 17.30 26.74
CA ALA A 406 25.39 17.31 27.63
C ALA A 406 25.78 18.78 27.88
N ASP A 407 25.08 19.44 28.79
CA ASP A 407 25.67 20.59 29.48
C ASP A 407 25.00 20.80 30.83
N SER A 408 25.84 20.77 31.83
CA SER A 408 25.76 21.27 33.21
C SER A 408 26.01 20.20 34.31
N ASN A 409 27.25 20.01 34.64
CA ASN A 409 27.63 20.17 36.05
C ASN A 409 29.18 20.10 36.24
N ALA A 410 29.80 21.26 36.10
CA ALA A 410 31.12 21.50 36.71
C ALA A 410 30.88 22.07 38.10
N LYS A 411 31.18 21.31 39.15
CA LYS A 411 31.71 21.86 40.40
C LYS A 411 32.19 20.78 41.38
N SER A 412 33.46 20.93 41.68
CA SER A 412 34.12 20.69 42.97
C SER A 412 34.33 19.26 43.45
N SER A 413 35.53 18.78 43.41
CA SER A 413 36.33 18.67 44.68
C SER A 413 37.76 18.31 44.35
N GLU A 414 38.65 19.23 44.76
CA GLU A 414 40.05 18.99 45.01
C GLU A 414 40.24 17.83 46.01
N THR A 415 41.27 17.02 45.84
CA THR A 415 42.41 16.98 46.79
C THR A 415 43.27 15.72 46.61
N THR A 416 44.58 16.00 46.59
CA THR A 416 45.70 15.23 47.09
C THR A 416 46.13 13.93 46.37
N SER A 417 47.23 13.97 45.67
CA SER A 417 48.65 13.94 46.06
C SER A 417 49.31 12.54 46.05
N LYS A 418 50.50 12.55 45.46
CA LYS A 418 51.69 11.68 45.68
C LYS A 418 51.80 10.40 44.84
N SER A 419 52.67 10.46 43.84
CA SER A 419 54.13 10.18 43.85
C SER A 419 54.49 8.69 43.81
N ALA A 420 55.35 8.44 42.87
CA ALA A 420 56.49 7.56 42.88
C ALA A 420 56.35 6.14 42.26
N LYS A 421 56.91 5.98 41.26
CA LYS A 421 58.11 5.36 40.68
C LYS A 421 57.84 4.88 39.28
#